data_8100d78befd398aa33773c9a7bb2373d
#
_entry.id   8100d78befd398aa33773c9a7bb2373d
#
_cell.length_a   1.000
_cell.length_b   1.000
_cell.length_c   1.000
_cell.angle_alpha   90.00
_cell.angle_beta   90.00
_cell.angle_gamma   90.00
#
_symmetry.space_group_name_H-M   'P 1'
#
loop_
_entity.id
_entity.type
_entity.pdbx_description
1 polymer ?
#
loop_
_entity_poly.entity_id
_entity_poly.type
_entity_poly.pdbx_seq_one_letter_code
_entity_poly.pdbx_strand_id
1 'polypeptide(L)'
;VNEASDPVTPQIRIETAFNPQDPALYYALSGGVTTFQVLPGSRNAIGGLGVVMKNVPGPTSQSMKFPGAPYGLKMACGENPKAYGIEGRPPYSRMGVVSLQRQAWQKAADYAADPDAPRDFGLDVLAAALDGEVKVHVHCYRADDMSIMMDMANEFGFEIAAFHHAVEAYKIPDQLSEQNICSAVWSDWWGWKLEAFDGIPENAAYLHASGACVMMHSDVPTLGGRLNIEVAKAVSAGRDAGIDIPPAEALAWITSEPAKLLGIADQTGSIGTGRNADLVLWSGDPFSVYSRADLVFVDGALIYDRSDPARQPRGDFMTGQPSAKSEP
;
A
#
# COMPACT_ATOMS: atom_id res chain seq x y z
N VAL A 1 7.75 2.24 -12.72
CA VAL A 1 7.68 2.39 -11.25
C VAL A 1 8.84 1.68 -10.52
N ASN A 2 9.80 1.07 -11.23
CA ASN A 2 11.01 0.49 -10.62
C ASN A 2 12.24 1.18 -11.21
N GLU A 3 13.23 1.49 -10.35
CA GLU A 3 14.55 1.85 -10.81
C GLU A 3 15.37 0.57 -10.99
N ALA A 4 15.63 0.21 -12.24
CA ALA A 4 16.24 -1.09 -12.58
C ALA A 4 17.77 -1.01 -12.78
N SER A 5 18.41 0.07 -12.37
CA SER A 5 19.87 0.22 -12.46
C SER A 5 20.60 -0.70 -11.47
N ASP A 6 20.04 -0.91 -10.28
CA ASP A 6 20.59 -1.75 -9.23
C ASP A 6 19.46 -2.43 -8.44
N PRO A 7 19.64 -3.65 -7.89
CA PRO A 7 18.63 -4.30 -7.05
C PRO A 7 18.46 -3.67 -5.67
N VAL A 8 19.34 -2.77 -5.26
CA VAL A 8 19.30 -2.05 -3.97
C VAL A 8 19.40 -0.55 -4.22
N THR A 9 18.27 0.14 -4.18
CA THR A 9 18.16 1.58 -4.51
C THR A 9 17.34 2.35 -3.46
N PRO A 10 17.70 2.31 -2.16
CA PRO A 10 16.89 2.91 -1.09
C PRO A 10 16.73 4.43 -1.21
N GLN A 11 17.66 5.12 -1.87
CA GLN A 11 17.64 6.58 -2.08
C GLN A 11 16.58 7.07 -3.07
N ILE A 12 15.98 6.18 -3.85
CA ILE A 12 14.99 6.54 -4.86
C ILE A 12 13.68 6.99 -4.18
N ARG A 13 13.04 8.00 -4.76
CA ARG A 13 11.77 8.56 -4.29
C ARG A 13 10.70 8.46 -5.37
N ILE A 14 9.66 7.67 -5.13
CA ILE A 14 8.58 7.48 -6.11
C ILE A 14 7.83 8.78 -6.44
N GLU A 15 7.80 9.73 -5.51
CA GLU A 15 7.14 11.04 -5.70
C GLU A 15 7.70 11.82 -6.89
N THR A 16 8.96 11.54 -7.31
CA THR A 16 9.58 12.19 -8.46
C THR A 16 9.12 11.63 -9.81
N ALA A 17 8.48 10.46 -9.80
CA ALA A 17 7.90 9.80 -10.98
C ALA A 17 6.37 9.74 -10.93
N PHE A 18 5.76 10.32 -9.90
CA PHE A 18 4.31 10.34 -9.74
C PHE A 18 3.66 11.36 -10.70
N ASN A 19 2.64 10.94 -11.44
CA ASN A 19 1.83 11.82 -12.27
C ASN A 19 0.61 12.34 -11.49
N PRO A 20 0.58 13.60 -11.03
CA PRO A 20 -0.54 14.14 -10.26
C PRO A 20 -1.82 14.32 -11.08
N GLN A 21 -1.76 14.18 -12.40
CA GLN A 21 -2.90 14.32 -13.32
C GLN A 21 -3.35 12.97 -13.90
N ASP A 22 -2.90 11.84 -13.30
CA ASP A 22 -3.32 10.51 -13.73
C ASP A 22 -4.83 10.33 -13.52
N PRO A 23 -5.61 9.98 -14.56
CA PRO A 23 -7.04 9.73 -14.44
C PRO A 23 -7.42 8.67 -13.43
N ALA A 24 -6.53 7.72 -13.14
CA ALA A 24 -6.74 6.69 -12.12
C ALA A 24 -7.00 7.28 -10.73
N LEU A 25 -6.46 8.46 -10.44
CA LEU A 25 -6.71 9.17 -9.17
C LEU A 25 -8.18 9.59 -9.05
N TYR A 26 -8.78 10.05 -10.14
CA TYR A 26 -10.20 10.39 -10.17
C TYR A 26 -11.09 9.16 -10.06
N TYR A 27 -10.70 8.03 -10.67
CA TYR A 27 -11.43 6.77 -10.50
C TYR A 27 -11.38 6.28 -9.05
N ALA A 28 -10.22 6.36 -8.39
CA ALA A 28 -10.08 6.05 -6.98
C ALA A 28 -10.92 6.99 -6.10
N LEU A 29 -10.92 8.30 -6.39
CA LEU A 29 -11.73 9.30 -5.71
C LEU A 29 -13.24 9.01 -5.86
N SER A 30 -13.71 8.63 -7.05
CA SER A 30 -15.10 8.23 -7.31
C SER A 30 -15.51 6.96 -6.55
N GLY A 31 -14.56 6.18 -6.07
CA GLY A 31 -14.74 5.04 -5.16
C GLY A 31 -14.56 5.40 -3.70
N GLY A 32 -14.43 6.69 -3.35
CA GLY A 32 -14.32 7.14 -1.96
C GLY A 32 -12.90 7.12 -1.39
N VAL A 33 -11.85 6.92 -2.20
CA VAL A 33 -10.46 6.92 -1.73
C VAL A 33 -9.96 8.36 -1.59
N THR A 34 -9.86 8.83 -0.35
CA THR A 34 -9.45 10.21 0.01
C THR A 34 -7.94 10.35 0.21
N THR A 35 -7.28 9.25 0.61
CA THR A 35 -5.84 9.17 0.90
C THR A 35 -5.30 7.85 0.42
N PHE A 36 -4.10 7.84 -0.14
CA PHE A 36 -3.45 6.63 -0.63
C PHE A 36 -1.93 6.70 -0.47
N GLN A 37 -1.29 5.54 -0.42
CA GLN A 37 0.17 5.44 -0.47
C GLN A 37 0.61 5.05 -1.88
N VAL A 38 1.63 5.72 -2.39
CA VAL A 38 2.35 5.35 -3.61
C VAL A 38 3.66 4.69 -3.20
N LEU A 39 3.90 3.48 -3.68
CA LEU A 39 5.12 2.73 -3.41
C LEU A 39 5.87 2.44 -4.72
N PRO A 40 7.20 2.35 -4.70
CA PRO A 40 7.95 1.73 -5.77
C PRO A 40 7.46 0.29 -6.03
N GLY A 41 7.66 -0.20 -7.23
CA GLY A 41 7.35 -1.60 -7.57
C GLY A 41 8.24 -2.59 -6.80
N SER A 42 8.07 -3.86 -7.09
CA SER A 42 8.67 -4.97 -6.32
C SER A 42 9.82 -5.68 -7.04
N ARG A 43 10.35 -5.08 -8.11
CA ARG A 43 11.51 -5.64 -8.83
C ARG A 43 12.79 -5.60 -8.00
N ASN A 44 13.00 -4.53 -7.23
CA ASN A 44 14.21 -4.34 -6.42
C ASN A 44 14.08 -5.07 -5.09
N ALA A 45 15.15 -5.70 -4.63
CA ALA A 45 15.24 -6.27 -3.29
C ALA A 45 15.02 -5.20 -2.21
N ILE A 46 15.58 -3.99 -2.44
CA ILE A 46 15.28 -2.76 -1.71
C ILE A 46 15.04 -1.66 -2.75
N GLY A 47 13.82 -1.14 -2.84
CA GLY A 47 13.36 -0.37 -3.98
C GLY A 47 13.34 1.15 -3.81
N GLY A 48 13.25 1.66 -2.62
CA GLY A 48 13.20 3.11 -2.35
C GLY A 48 11.95 3.58 -1.63
N LEU A 49 11.84 4.90 -1.50
CA LEU A 49 10.84 5.56 -0.69
C LEU A 49 9.50 5.71 -1.41
N GLY A 50 8.45 5.23 -0.74
CA GLY A 50 7.05 5.52 -1.01
C GLY A 50 6.55 6.73 -0.22
N VAL A 51 5.44 7.29 -0.65
CA VAL A 51 4.87 8.53 -0.09
C VAL A 51 3.36 8.42 0.09
N VAL A 52 2.83 9.02 1.14
CA VAL A 52 1.39 9.14 1.38
C VAL A 52 0.89 10.42 0.71
N MET A 53 -0.21 10.31 -0.02
CA MET A 53 -0.83 11.39 -0.79
C MET A 53 -2.29 11.57 -0.38
N LYS A 54 -2.75 12.82 -0.37
CA LYS A 54 -4.19 13.15 -0.38
C LYS A 54 -4.70 13.08 -1.80
N ASN A 55 -5.88 12.50 -1.99
CA ASN A 55 -6.49 12.40 -3.31
C ASN A 55 -7.22 13.70 -3.69
N VAL A 56 -6.46 14.78 -3.74
CA VAL A 56 -6.92 16.10 -4.14
C VAL A 56 -6.19 16.47 -5.42
N PRO A 57 -6.91 16.71 -6.53
CA PRO A 57 -6.27 17.10 -7.78
C PRO A 57 -5.36 18.31 -7.59
N GLY A 58 -4.11 18.18 -8.00
CA GLY A 58 -3.10 19.23 -7.86
C GLY A 58 -2.13 19.25 -9.04
N PRO A 59 -1.42 20.39 -9.26
CA PRO A 59 -0.50 20.52 -10.39
C PRO A 59 0.82 19.77 -10.20
N THR A 60 1.15 19.40 -8.96
CA THR A 60 2.44 18.77 -8.63
C THR A 60 2.27 17.68 -7.56
N SER A 61 3.16 16.71 -7.54
CA SER A 61 3.22 15.70 -6.48
C SER A 61 3.36 16.32 -5.09
N GLN A 62 4.11 17.42 -4.97
CA GLN A 62 4.32 18.10 -3.69
C GLN A 62 3.02 18.68 -3.12
N SER A 63 2.12 19.20 -3.98
CA SER A 63 0.83 19.74 -3.53
C SER A 63 -0.16 18.67 -3.05
N MET A 64 0.09 17.41 -3.37
CA MET A 64 -0.76 16.27 -2.99
C MET A 64 -0.23 15.49 -1.79
N LYS A 65 1.01 15.76 -1.33
CA LYS A 65 1.59 15.01 -0.18
C LYS A 65 0.75 15.21 1.07
N PHE A 66 0.54 14.10 1.78
CA PHE A 66 -0.12 14.16 3.08
C PHE A 66 0.84 14.82 4.10
N PRO A 67 0.45 15.94 4.73
CA PRO A 67 1.33 16.66 5.65
C PRO A 67 1.74 15.81 6.86
N GLY A 68 3.04 15.72 7.13
CA GLY A 68 3.59 15.02 8.29
C GLY A 68 3.55 13.49 8.22
N ALA A 69 3.02 12.90 7.15
CA ALA A 69 3.05 11.44 7.01
C ALA A 69 4.49 10.93 6.84
N PRO A 70 4.89 9.86 7.54
CA PRO A 70 6.19 9.23 7.36
C PRO A 70 6.32 8.63 5.95
N TYR A 71 7.55 8.55 5.46
CA TYR A 71 7.85 7.79 4.24
C TYR A 71 7.80 6.29 4.50
N GLY A 72 7.55 5.51 3.46
CA GLY A 72 7.66 4.06 3.49
C GLY A 72 8.83 3.58 2.63
N LEU A 73 9.70 2.73 3.16
CA LEU A 73 10.73 2.04 2.37
C LEU A 73 10.13 0.78 1.75
N LYS A 74 10.13 0.69 0.43
CA LYS A 74 9.67 -0.52 -0.27
C LYS A 74 10.79 -1.53 -0.39
N MET A 75 10.51 -2.75 0.05
CA MET A 75 11.33 -3.93 -0.16
C MET A 75 10.54 -5.03 -0.89
N ALA A 76 11.22 -6.06 -1.36
CA ALA A 76 10.58 -7.23 -1.93
C ALA A 76 11.33 -8.51 -1.61
N CYS A 77 10.58 -9.56 -1.27
CA CYS A 77 11.04 -10.94 -1.15
C CYS A 77 10.67 -11.74 -2.42
N GLY A 78 11.00 -13.02 -2.42
CA GLY A 78 10.48 -13.98 -3.37
C GLY A 78 11.02 -13.87 -4.79
N GLU A 79 10.13 -14.09 -5.77
CA GLU A 79 10.54 -14.23 -7.16
C GLU A 79 10.75 -12.91 -7.90
N ASN A 80 10.06 -11.83 -7.51
CA ASN A 80 10.11 -10.58 -8.27
C ASN A 80 11.53 -9.99 -8.38
N PRO A 81 12.34 -9.91 -7.31
CA PRO A 81 13.71 -9.42 -7.42
C PRO A 81 14.63 -10.30 -8.27
N LYS A 82 14.28 -11.57 -8.50
CA LYS A 82 15.05 -12.45 -9.40
C LYS A 82 14.95 -12.07 -10.87
N ALA A 83 14.05 -11.12 -11.22
CA ALA A 83 13.95 -10.60 -12.58
C ALA A 83 15.28 -10.03 -13.12
N TYR A 84 16.18 -9.57 -12.26
CA TYR A 84 17.54 -9.19 -12.65
C TYR A 84 18.33 -10.36 -13.23
N GLY A 85 18.11 -11.60 -12.73
CA GLY A 85 18.74 -12.82 -13.24
C GLY A 85 18.37 -13.13 -14.67
N ILE A 86 17.17 -12.77 -15.14
CA ILE A 86 16.74 -12.92 -16.53
C ILE A 86 17.60 -12.02 -17.44
N GLU A 87 18.06 -10.89 -16.92
CA GLU A 87 18.92 -9.93 -17.62
C GLU A 87 20.42 -10.22 -17.45
N GLY A 88 20.78 -11.36 -16.88
CA GLY A 88 22.17 -11.74 -16.61
C GLY A 88 22.84 -10.99 -15.46
N ARG A 89 22.07 -10.39 -14.56
CA ARG A 89 22.55 -9.66 -13.38
C ARG A 89 22.03 -10.28 -12.07
N PRO A 90 22.81 -10.27 -10.97
CA PRO A 90 22.28 -10.71 -9.67
C PRO A 90 21.12 -9.80 -9.18
N PRO A 91 20.21 -10.32 -8.32
CA PRO A 91 20.20 -11.68 -7.76
C PRO A 91 19.58 -12.72 -8.71
N TYR A 92 20.09 -13.95 -8.66
CA TYR A 92 19.59 -15.06 -9.49
C TYR A 92 18.62 -15.99 -8.73
N SER A 93 18.54 -15.89 -7.41
CA SER A 93 17.78 -16.78 -6.55
C SER A 93 17.22 -16.05 -5.33
N ARG A 94 16.27 -16.68 -4.60
CA ARG A 94 15.79 -16.17 -3.30
C ARG A 94 16.94 -16.02 -2.31
N MET A 95 17.89 -16.97 -2.26
CA MET A 95 19.09 -16.85 -1.42
C MET A 95 19.90 -15.61 -1.74
N GLY A 96 20.05 -15.27 -3.05
CA GLY A 96 20.73 -14.05 -3.50
C GLY A 96 19.98 -12.79 -3.10
N VAL A 97 18.65 -12.78 -3.16
CA VAL A 97 17.81 -11.65 -2.71
C VAL A 97 18.06 -11.37 -1.22
N VAL A 98 17.91 -12.40 -0.37
CA VAL A 98 18.13 -12.30 1.09
C VAL A 98 19.56 -11.86 1.41
N SER A 99 20.57 -12.43 0.69
CA SER A 99 21.98 -12.04 0.87
C SER A 99 22.22 -10.56 0.58
N LEU A 100 21.62 -10.02 -0.50
CA LEU A 100 21.75 -8.60 -0.83
C LEU A 100 21.09 -7.69 0.23
N GLN A 101 19.92 -8.08 0.70
CA GLN A 101 19.20 -7.36 1.74
C GLN A 101 20.01 -7.34 3.04
N ARG A 102 20.52 -8.48 3.49
CA ARG A 102 21.37 -8.56 4.70
C ARG A 102 22.63 -7.69 4.59
N GLN A 103 23.29 -7.71 3.42
CA GLN A 103 24.46 -6.85 3.19
C GLN A 103 24.11 -5.35 3.26
N ALA A 104 22.93 -4.96 2.75
CA ALA A 104 22.47 -3.58 2.80
C ALA A 104 22.17 -3.14 4.24
N TRP A 105 21.47 -3.97 5.01
CA TRP A 105 21.18 -3.70 6.42
C TRP A 105 22.43 -3.69 7.30
N GLN A 106 23.40 -4.59 7.06
CA GLN A 106 24.69 -4.54 7.78
C GLN A 106 25.43 -3.22 7.51
N LYS A 107 25.51 -2.81 6.23
CA LYS A 107 26.14 -1.52 5.88
C LYS A 107 25.42 -0.34 6.53
N ALA A 108 24.08 -0.38 6.62
CA ALA A 108 23.32 0.67 7.27
C ALA A 108 23.58 0.73 8.79
N ALA A 109 23.67 -0.44 9.45
CA ALA A 109 24.00 -0.52 10.86
C ALA A 109 25.43 0.01 11.14
N ASP A 110 26.41 -0.39 10.32
CA ASP A 110 27.79 0.11 10.42
C ASP A 110 27.85 1.62 10.19
N TYR A 111 27.11 2.13 9.20
CA TYR A 111 27.01 3.55 8.88
C TYR A 111 26.39 4.35 10.04
N ALA A 112 25.29 3.87 10.61
CA ALA A 112 24.62 4.53 11.73
C ALA A 112 25.48 4.58 12.99
N ALA A 113 26.41 3.62 13.16
CA ALA A 113 27.33 3.55 14.29
C ALA A 113 28.57 4.46 14.14
N ASP A 114 28.87 4.97 12.94
CA ASP A 114 30.05 5.79 12.65
C ASP A 114 29.66 7.25 12.37
N PRO A 115 29.80 8.17 13.34
CA PRO A 115 29.44 9.57 13.16
C PRO A 115 30.33 10.32 12.16
N ASP A 116 31.50 9.77 11.81
CA ASP A 116 32.44 10.34 10.86
C ASP A 116 32.32 9.75 9.45
N ALA A 117 31.37 8.84 9.25
CA ALA A 117 31.12 8.20 7.95
C ALA A 117 30.77 9.23 6.87
N PRO A 118 31.36 9.15 5.67
CA PRO A 118 30.95 9.97 4.55
C PRO A 118 29.45 9.78 4.25
N ARG A 119 28.76 10.88 3.99
CA ARG A 119 27.33 10.83 3.70
C ARG A 119 27.00 9.96 2.49
N ASP A 120 26.08 9.04 2.67
CA ASP A 120 25.48 8.19 1.63
C ASP A 120 23.96 8.27 1.69
N PHE A 121 23.32 8.74 0.61
CA PHE A 121 21.86 8.93 0.56
C PHE A 121 21.06 7.63 0.69
N GLY A 122 21.63 6.51 0.28
CA GLY A 122 20.97 5.19 0.43
C GLY A 122 21.06 4.72 1.88
N LEU A 123 22.22 4.87 2.50
CA LEU A 123 22.43 4.50 3.90
C LEU A 123 21.68 5.43 4.85
N ASP A 124 21.55 6.74 4.52
CA ASP A 124 20.69 7.68 5.26
C ASP A 124 19.25 7.12 5.38
N VAL A 125 18.69 6.59 4.29
CA VAL A 125 17.32 6.03 4.28
C VAL A 125 17.21 4.74 5.09
N LEU A 126 18.20 3.85 4.96
CA LEU A 126 18.21 2.59 5.71
C LEU A 126 18.44 2.84 7.21
N ALA A 127 19.30 3.78 7.59
CA ALA A 127 19.50 4.19 8.98
C ALA A 127 18.20 4.76 9.57
N ALA A 128 17.49 5.64 8.83
CA ALA A 128 16.18 6.16 9.26
C ALA A 128 15.13 5.05 9.41
N ALA A 129 15.25 3.96 8.64
CA ALA A 129 14.38 2.79 8.81
C ALA A 129 14.75 1.95 10.05
N LEU A 130 16.05 1.84 10.40
CA LEU A 130 16.51 1.25 11.66
C LEU A 130 16.02 2.04 12.87
N ASP A 131 15.98 3.37 12.77
CA ASP A 131 15.47 4.25 13.83
C ASP A 131 13.93 4.35 13.90
N GLY A 132 13.21 3.67 12.98
CA GLY A 132 11.74 3.67 12.92
C GLY A 132 11.10 4.92 12.31
N GLU A 133 11.90 5.88 11.83
CA GLU A 133 11.40 7.11 11.16
C GLU A 133 10.79 6.80 9.79
N VAL A 134 11.32 5.79 9.10
CA VAL A 134 10.83 5.29 7.81
C VAL A 134 10.21 3.92 8.00
N LYS A 135 8.96 3.76 7.59
CA LYS A 135 8.21 2.50 7.74
C LYS A 135 8.57 1.49 6.65
N VAL A 136 8.92 0.26 7.03
CA VAL A 136 9.32 -0.76 6.05
C VAL A 136 8.11 -1.51 5.53
N HIS A 137 7.93 -1.50 4.21
CA HIS A 137 6.86 -2.18 3.46
C HIS A 137 7.46 -3.26 2.57
N VAL A 138 7.08 -4.51 2.76
CA VAL A 138 7.67 -5.64 2.04
C VAL A 138 6.66 -6.31 1.13
N HIS A 139 6.91 -6.32 -0.18
CA HIS A 139 6.21 -7.21 -1.09
C HIS A 139 6.60 -8.65 -0.79
N CYS A 140 5.63 -9.48 -0.43
CA CYS A 140 5.84 -10.90 -0.14
C CYS A 140 4.55 -11.68 -0.37
N TYR A 141 4.65 -12.87 -0.98
CA TYR A 141 3.48 -13.74 -1.21
C TYR A 141 3.45 -14.92 -0.25
N ARG A 142 4.57 -15.60 -0.09
CA ARG A 142 4.69 -16.89 0.59
C ARG A 142 4.93 -16.71 2.10
N ALA A 143 4.36 -17.61 2.88
CA ALA A 143 4.52 -17.61 4.34
C ALA A 143 5.97 -17.80 4.77
N ASP A 144 6.70 -18.72 4.11
CA ASP A 144 8.12 -18.97 4.40
C ASP A 144 9.02 -17.76 4.07
N ASP A 145 8.76 -17.06 2.95
CA ASP A 145 9.49 -15.84 2.61
C ASP A 145 9.17 -14.70 3.62
N MET A 146 7.91 -14.57 4.07
CA MET A 146 7.53 -13.60 5.11
C MET A 146 8.25 -13.89 6.43
N SER A 147 8.31 -15.16 6.85
CA SER A 147 9.03 -15.56 8.06
C SER A 147 10.52 -15.20 7.99
N ILE A 148 11.17 -15.44 6.85
CA ILE A 148 12.58 -15.05 6.63
C ILE A 148 12.76 -13.53 6.73
N MET A 149 11.81 -12.73 6.25
CA MET A 149 11.88 -11.27 6.39
C MET A 149 11.71 -10.83 7.85
N MET A 150 10.84 -11.49 8.61
CA MET A 150 10.69 -11.26 10.06
C MET A 150 11.98 -11.60 10.83
N ASP A 151 12.62 -12.72 10.51
CA ASP A 151 13.91 -13.08 11.10
C ASP A 151 14.99 -12.03 10.80
N MET A 152 15.01 -11.52 9.57
CA MET A 152 15.92 -10.43 9.18
C MET A 152 15.63 -9.13 9.94
N ALA A 153 14.36 -8.77 10.10
CA ALA A 153 13.96 -7.60 10.88
C ALA A 153 14.42 -7.70 12.33
N ASN A 154 14.25 -8.88 12.94
CA ASN A 154 14.73 -9.15 14.30
C ASN A 154 16.27 -9.12 14.38
N GLU A 155 16.99 -9.61 13.37
CA GLU A 155 18.46 -9.62 13.34
C GLU A 155 19.06 -8.21 13.31
N PHE A 156 18.48 -7.32 12.50
CA PHE A 156 19.02 -5.95 12.30
C PHE A 156 18.29 -4.86 13.11
N GLY A 157 17.15 -5.18 13.75
CA GLY A 157 16.42 -4.29 14.63
C GLY A 157 15.51 -3.29 13.92
N PHE A 158 15.11 -3.53 12.66
CA PHE A 158 14.08 -2.71 12.01
C PHE A 158 12.68 -3.33 12.14
N GLU A 159 11.66 -2.49 12.01
CA GLU A 159 10.27 -2.94 12.09
C GLU A 159 9.64 -3.04 10.70
N ILE A 160 9.03 -4.20 10.39
CA ILE A 160 8.20 -4.35 9.21
C ILE A 160 6.80 -3.81 9.52
N ALA A 161 6.41 -2.73 8.84
CA ALA A 161 5.08 -2.15 9.01
C ALA A 161 4.00 -3.02 8.33
N ALA A 162 4.27 -3.49 7.09
CA ALA A 162 3.33 -4.36 6.39
C ALA A 162 3.99 -5.28 5.38
N PHE A 163 3.39 -6.47 5.23
CA PHE A 163 3.55 -7.28 4.03
C PHE A 163 2.45 -6.93 3.02
N HIS A 164 2.86 -6.71 1.78
CA HIS A 164 1.94 -6.43 0.67
C HIS A 164 1.69 -7.69 -0.14
N HIS A 165 0.45 -7.85 -0.59
CA HIS A 165 -0.12 -9.04 -1.21
C HIS A 165 -0.34 -10.15 -0.19
N ALA A 166 0.71 -10.56 0.52
CA ALA A 166 0.63 -11.47 1.68
C ALA A 166 -0.33 -12.65 1.45
N VAL A 167 -0.21 -13.27 0.26
CA VAL A 167 -1.18 -14.26 -0.25
C VAL A 167 -1.33 -15.46 0.67
N GLU A 168 -0.24 -15.85 1.33
CA GLU A 168 -0.21 -16.96 2.28
C GLU A 168 -0.18 -16.52 3.75
N ALA A 169 -0.53 -15.27 4.06
CA ALA A 169 -0.49 -14.77 5.44
C ALA A 169 -1.40 -15.57 6.40
N TYR A 170 -2.47 -16.14 5.89
CA TYR A 170 -3.36 -17.03 6.65
C TYR A 170 -2.67 -18.27 7.24
N LYS A 171 -1.46 -18.64 6.76
CA LYS A 171 -0.67 -19.75 7.29
C LYS A 171 0.13 -19.37 8.55
N ILE A 172 0.37 -18.07 8.79
CA ILE A 172 1.23 -17.56 9.87
C ILE A 172 0.60 -16.38 10.63
N PRO A 173 -0.72 -16.36 10.89
CA PRO A 173 -1.39 -15.19 11.47
C PRO A 173 -0.87 -14.82 12.86
N ASP A 174 -0.53 -15.83 13.68
CA ASP A 174 -0.02 -15.62 15.04
C ASP A 174 1.33 -14.87 15.02
N GLN A 175 2.25 -15.26 14.13
CA GLN A 175 3.55 -14.59 13.99
C GLN A 175 3.40 -13.12 13.55
N LEU A 176 2.45 -12.86 12.65
CA LEU A 176 2.15 -11.49 12.19
C LEU A 176 1.56 -10.64 13.33
N SER A 177 0.64 -11.22 14.09
CA SER A 177 0.01 -10.56 15.25
C SER A 177 1.04 -10.26 16.35
N GLU A 178 1.88 -11.23 16.73
CA GLU A 178 2.91 -11.09 17.76
C GLU A 178 3.92 -9.98 17.45
N GLN A 179 4.24 -9.75 16.17
CA GLN A 179 5.15 -8.71 15.73
C GLN A 179 4.46 -7.41 15.28
N ASN A 180 3.14 -7.29 15.44
CA ASN A 180 2.33 -6.15 15.02
C ASN A 180 2.50 -5.80 13.52
N ILE A 181 2.71 -6.79 12.67
CA ILE A 181 2.87 -6.61 11.23
C ILE A 181 1.51 -6.67 10.55
N CYS A 182 1.17 -5.65 9.79
CA CYS A 182 -0.05 -5.63 9.00
C CYS A 182 0.09 -6.43 7.70
N SER A 183 -1.03 -6.96 7.21
CA SER A 183 -1.12 -7.62 5.90
C SER A 183 -2.05 -6.81 4.99
N ALA A 184 -1.49 -6.26 3.91
CA ALA A 184 -2.26 -5.59 2.87
C ALA A 184 -2.57 -6.63 1.77
N VAL A 185 -3.82 -7.15 1.75
CA VAL A 185 -4.20 -8.31 0.96
C VAL A 185 -5.18 -7.97 -0.15
N TRP A 186 -5.31 -8.87 -1.12
CA TRP A 186 -6.41 -8.91 -2.08
C TRP A 186 -7.50 -9.87 -1.62
N SER A 187 -8.71 -9.70 -2.10
CA SER A 187 -9.83 -10.59 -1.75
C SER A 187 -9.82 -11.91 -2.52
N ASP A 188 -9.46 -11.88 -3.81
CA ASP A 188 -9.60 -13.03 -4.71
C ASP A 188 -8.55 -13.11 -5.83
N TRP A 189 -7.41 -12.48 -5.65
CA TRP A 189 -6.31 -12.53 -6.63
C TRP A 189 -5.37 -13.70 -6.32
N TRP A 190 -5.61 -14.82 -6.95
CA TRP A 190 -4.82 -16.05 -6.81
C TRP A 190 -4.53 -16.69 -8.18
N GLY A 191 -3.52 -17.55 -8.22
CA GLY A 191 -3.22 -18.41 -9.37
C GLY A 191 -2.68 -17.71 -10.63
N TRP A 192 -2.53 -16.37 -10.64
CA TRP A 192 -2.02 -15.64 -11.80
C TRP A 192 -0.50 -15.73 -11.97
N LYS A 193 0.21 -16.15 -10.94
CA LYS A 193 1.62 -16.52 -10.96
C LYS A 193 1.88 -17.60 -9.90
N LEU A 194 3.06 -18.26 -9.98
CA LEU A 194 3.38 -19.41 -9.13
C LEU A 194 3.32 -19.09 -7.62
N GLU A 195 3.84 -17.95 -7.19
CA GLU A 195 3.79 -17.53 -5.78
C GLU A 195 2.40 -17.16 -5.27
N ALA A 196 1.44 -16.91 -6.16
CA ALA A 196 0.05 -16.63 -5.80
C ALA A 196 -0.86 -17.86 -5.92
N PHE A 197 -0.30 -19.05 -6.10
CA PHE A 197 -1.07 -20.26 -6.37
C PHE A 197 -1.88 -20.74 -5.16
N ASP A 198 -1.34 -20.59 -3.95
CA ASP A 198 -1.98 -21.00 -2.69
C ASP A 198 -2.88 -19.91 -2.08
N GLY A 199 -3.21 -18.87 -2.84
CA GLY A 199 -4.15 -17.84 -2.39
C GLY A 199 -5.54 -18.41 -2.14
N ILE A 200 -6.18 -17.96 -1.04
CA ILE A 200 -7.54 -18.32 -0.68
C ILE A 200 -8.39 -17.06 -0.45
N PRO A 201 -9.68 -17.06 -0.79
CA PRO A 201 -10.57 -15.92 -0.57
C PRO A 201 -10.74 -15.55 0.92
N GLU A 202 -10.56 -16.52 1.82
CA GLU A 202 -10.73 -16.40 3.26
C GLU A 202 -9.54 -15.75 3.97
N ASN A 203 -8.42 -15.46 3.26
CA ASN A 203 -7.17 -14.98 3.85
C ASN A 203 -7.39 -13.81 4.82
N ALA A 204 -8.12 -12.76 4.38
CA ALA A 204 -8.41 -11.61 5.24
C ALA A 204 -9.25 -11.98 6.47
N ALA A 205 -10.20 -12.89 6.34
CA ALA A 205 -11.06 -13.32 7.42
C ALA A 205 -10.29 -14.14 8.48
N TYR A 206 -9.39 -15.01 8.07
CA TYR A 206 -8.53 -15.77 9.00
C TYR A 206 -7.58 -14.84 9.75
N LEU A 207 -6.97 -13.87 9.07
CA LEU A 207 -6.14 -12.84 9.71
C LEU A 207 -6.93 -12.05 10.76
N HIS A 208 -8.14 -11.61 10.39
CA HIS A 208 -9.02 -10.89 11.30
C HIS A 208 -9.39 -11.73 12.53
N ALA A 209 -9.80 -12.98 12.32
CA ALA A 209 -10.19 -13.87 13.41
C ALA A 209 -9.06 -14.20 14.40
N SER A 210 -7.80 -14.14 13.96
CA SER A 210 -6.63 -14.32 14.81
C SER A 210 -6.18 -13.04 15.53
N GLY A 211 -6.83 -11.89 15.24
CA GLY A 211 -6.44 -10.60 15.79
C GLY A 211 -5.25 -9.93 15.08
N ALA A 212 -4.79 -10.49 13.95
CA ALA A 212 -3.76 -9.86 13.14
C ALA A 212 -4.30 -8.64 12.38
N CYS A 213 -3.44 -7.63 12.20
CA CYS A 213 -3.78 -6.46 11.41
C CYS A 213 -3.96 -6.83 9.93
N VAL A 214 -5.11 -6.52 9.35
CA VAL A 214 -5.43 -6.77 7.95
C VAL A 214 -6.02 -5.53 7.30
N MET A 215 -5.68 -5.31 6.03
CA MET A 215 -6.28 -4.28 5.20
C MET A 215 -6.40 -4.73 3.76
N MET A 216 -7.32 -4.12 3.02
CA MET A 216 -7.45 -4.31 1.58
C MET A 216 -6.60 -3.30 0.82
N HIS A 217 -5.92 -3.75 -0.22
CA HIS A 217 -5.22 -2.86 -1.14
C HIS A 217 -5.54 -3.16 -2.60
N SER A 218 -5.27 -2.19 -3.48
CA SER A 218 -5.59 -2.32 -4.90
C SER A 218 -4.43 -2.86 -5.73
N ASP A 219 -3.23 -2.34 -5.54
CA ASP A 219 -2.01 -2.58 -6.35
C ASP A 219 -2.16 -2.22 -7.84
N VAL A 220 -3.39 -2.10 -8.32
CA VAL A 220 -3.69 -1.69 -9.71
C VAL A 220 -4.74 -0.58 -9.73
N PRO A 221 -4.66 0.36 -10.70
CA PRO A 221 -5.58 1.51 -10.78
C PRO A 221 -7.05 1.11 -10.89
N THR A 222 -7.35 0.02 -11.59
CA THR A 222 -8.73 -0.44 -11.84
C THR A 222 -9.46 -0.92 -10.60
N LEU A 223 -8.74 -1.32 -9.54
CA LEU A 223 -9.32 -1.72 -8.26
C LEU A 223 -9.40 -0.55 -7.27
N GLY A 224 -8.61 0.51 -7.44
CA GLY A 224 -8.57 1.65 -6.52
C GLY A 224 -9.95 2.25 -6.25
N GLY A 225 -10.83 2.28 -7.25
CA GLY A 225 -12.21 2.76 -7.11
C GLY A 225 -13.22 1.72 -6.57
N ARG A 226 -12.78 0.54 -6.12
CA ARG A 226 -13.66 -0.58 -5.71
C ARG A 226 -13.23 -1.27 -4.43
N LEU A 227 -12.42 -0.65 -3.59
CA LEU A 227 -11.95 -1.28 -2.35
C LEU A 227 -13.08 -1.71 -1.41
N ASN A 228 -14.19 -0.99 -1.39
CA ASN A 228 -15.40 -1.37 -0.67
C ASN A 228 -15.96 -2.73 -1.14
N ILE A 229 -15.89 -3.02 -2.43
CA ILE A 229 -16.34 -4.31 -2.99
C ILE A 229 -15.32 -5.42 -2.71
N GLU A 230 -14.02 -5.11 -2.70
CA GLU A 230 -12.98 -6.05 -2.29
C GLU A 230 -13.21 -6.50 -0.83
N VAL A 231 -13.53 -5.57 0.07
CA VAL A 231 -13.93 -5.90 1.45
C VAL A 231 -15.17 -6.79 1.47
N ALA A 232 -16.23 -6.44 0.71
CA ALA A 232 -17.47 -7.22 0.68
C ALA A 232 -17.24 -8.67 0.24
N LYS A 233 -16.36 -8.90 -0.74
CA LYS A 233 -15.98 -10.25 -1.18
C LYS A 233 -15.28 -11.03 -0.06
N ALA A 234 -14.31 -10.44 0.60
CA ALA A 234 -13.55 -11.08 1.68
C ALA A 234 -14.45 -11.38 2.91
N VAL A 235 -15.38 -10.49 3.24
CA VAL A 235 -16.38 -10.71 4.30
C VAL A 235 -17.31 -11.87 3.91
N SER A 236 -17.72 -11.96 2.65
CA SER A 236 -18.54 -13.09 2.18
C SER A 236 -17.81 -14.42 2.29
N ALA A 237 -16.55 -14.48 1.87
CA ALA A 237 -15.71 -15.67 2.00
C ALA A 237 -15.52 -16.07 3.48
N GLY A 238 -15.28 -15.08 4.36
CA GLY A 238 -15.22 -15.33 5.81
C GLY A 238 -16.50 -15.93 6.37
N ARG A 239 -17.67 -15.42 5.96
CA ARG A 239 -18.96 -15.95 6.38
C ARG A 239 -19.16 -17.41 5.93
N ASP A 240 -18.76 -17.73 4.71
CA ASP A 240 -18.83 -19.10 4.17
C ASP A 240 -17.90 -20.04 4.95
N ALA A 241 -16.80 -19.52 5.51
CA ALA A 241 -15.90 -20.23 6.43
C ALA A 241 -16.35 -20.23 7.90
N GLY A 242 -17.52 -19.65 8.21
CA GLY A 242 -18.07 -19.57 9.58
C GLY A 242 -17.48 -18.44 10.43
N ILE A 243 -16.82 -17.47 9.82
CA ILE A 243 -16.27 -16.26 10.48
C ILE A 243 -17.20 -15.09 10.22
N ASP A 244 -17.85 -14.59 11.27
CA ASP A 244 -18.70 -13.41 11.18
C ASP A 244 -17.86 -12.15 11.46
N ILE A 245 -17.87 -11.22 10.50
CA ILE A 245 -17.11 -9.97 10.56
C ILE A 245 -18.12 -8.82 10.59
N PRO A 246 -18.21 -8.08 11.72
CA PRO A 246 -19.09 -6.93 11.82
C PRO A 246 -18.80 -5.88 10.74
N PRO A 247 -19.81 -5.23 10.14
CA PRO A 247 -19.60 -4.24 9.08
C PRO A 247 -18.66 -3.10 9.46
N ALA A 248 -18.66 -2.65 10.71
CA ALA A 248 -17.77 -1.60 11.20
C ALA A 248 -16.30 -2.06 11.23
N GLU A 249 -16.04 -3.32 11.57
CA GLU A 249 -14.70 -3.90 11.56
C GLU A 249 -14.21 -4.15 10.13
N ALA A 250 -15.10 -4.63 9.27
CA ALA A 250 -14.80 -4.77 7.84
C ALA A 250 -14.45 -3.41 7.19
N LEU A 251 -15.19 -2.34 7.56
CA LEU A 251 -14.89 -0.99 7.06
C LEU A 251 -13.53 -0.48 7.56
N ALA A 252 -13.08 -0.88 8.74
CA ALA A 252 -11.78 -0.52 9.27
C ALA A 252 -10.63 -0.99 8.35
N TRP A 253 -10.79 -2.08 7.61
CA TRP A 253 -9.78 -2.61 6.68
C TRP A 253 -9.42 -1.67 5.51
N ILE A 254 -10.27 -0.67 5.24
CA ILE A 254 -10.03 0.35 4.20
C ILE A 254 -10.06 1.77 4.75
N THR A 255 -10.10 1.95 6.08
CA THR A 255 -10.15 3.26 6.74
C THR A 255 -9.13 3.37 7.87
N SER A 256 -9.47 2.93 9.08
CA SER A 256 -8.63 3.12 10.26
C SER A 256 -7.38 2.24 10.27
N GLU A 257 -7.42 1.01 9.75
CA GLU A 257 -6.23 0.16 9.73
C GLU A 257 -5.14 0.69 8.79
N PRO A 258 -5.41 1.07 7.52
CA PRO A 258 -4.40 1.74 6.71
C PRO A 258 -3.94 3.07 7.30
N ALA A 259 -4.81 3.85 7.97
CA ALA A 259 -4.39 5.10 8.60
C ALA A 259 -3.40 4.86 9.77
N LYS A 260 -3.61 3.82 10.58
CA LYS A 260 -2.67 3.41 11.64
C LYS A 260 -1.33 2.98 11.05
N LEU A 261 -1.37 2.10 10.04
CA LEU A 261 -0.17 1.63 9.34
C LEU A 261 0.68 2.80 8.82
N LEU A 262 0.02 3.76 8.16
CA LEU A 262 0.68 4.91 7.54
C LEU A 262 1.12 5.99 8.55
N GLY A 263 0.79 5.83 9.84
CA GLY A 263 1.16 6.78 10.89
C GLY A 263 0.39 8.10 10.83
N ILE A 264 -0.85 8.08 10.32
CA ILE A 264 -1.72 9.26 10.15
C ILE A 264 -3.08 9.09 10.85
N ALA A 265 -3.21 8.10 11.72
CA ALA A 265 -4.47 7.77 12.38
C ALA A 265 -4.97 8.85 13.35
N ASP A 266 -4.12 9.74 13.80
CA ASP A 266 -4.48 10.94 14.57
C ASP A 266 -5.19 11.99 13.72
N GLN A 267 -4.98 11.98 12.40
CA GLN A 267 -5.50 12.97 11.46
C GLN A 267 -6.68 12.46 10.63
N THR A 268 -6.68 11.19 10.20
CA THR A 268 -7.70 10.63 9.30
C THR A 268 -7.99 9.14 9.60
N GLY A 269 -8.82 8.49 8.78
CA GLY A 269 -9.19 7.08 8.91
C GLY A 269 -10.37 6.81 9.83
N SER A 270 -10.87 7.81 10.55
CA SER A 270 -12.10 7.74 11.34
C SER A 270 -12.74 9.11 11.49
N ILE A 271 -14.05 9.13 11.77
CA ILE A 271 -14.81 10.36 12.00
C ILE A 271 -14.67 10.73 13.47
N GLY A 272 -14.19 11.94 13.75
CA GLY A 272 -14.01 12.43 15.12
C GLY A 272 -13.65 13.92 15.16
N THR A 273 -13.93 14.55 16.29
CA THR A 273 -13.57 15.97 16.51
C THR A 273 -12.06 16.16 16.44
N GLY A 274 -11.60 17.16 15.70
CA GLY A 274 -10.18 17.47 15.51
C GLY A 274 -9.48 16.67 14.43
N ARG A 275 -10.19 15.76 13.73
CA ARG A 275 -9.69 15.03 12.58
C ARG A 275 -10.03 15.73 11.26
N ASN A 276 -9.30 15.40 10.21
CA ASN A 276 -9.64 15.82 8.86
C ASN A 276 -11.04 15.34 8.49
N ALA A 277 -11.82 16.20 7.83
CA ALA A 277 -13.13 15.81 7.33
C ALA A 277 -12.99 15.10 5.99
N ASP A 278 -12.36 13.92 6.00
CA ASP A 278 -12.27 13.00 4.88
C ASP A 278 -13.49 12.09 4.92
N LEU A 279 -14.53 12.44 4.19
CA LEU A 279 -15.87 11.86 4.31
C LEU A 279 -16.38 11.37 2.96
N VAL A 280 -17.07 10.24 2.98
CA VAL A 280 -17.76 9.70 1.80
C VAL A 280 -19.24 9.52 2.12
N LEU A 281 -20.10 10.16 1.32
CA LEU A 281 -21.54 9.91 1.34
C LEU A 281 -21.87 8.85 0.29
N TRP A 282 -22.41 7.73 0.76
CA TRP A 282 -22.81 6.61 -0.10
C TRP A 282 -24.31 6.64 -0.38
N SER A 283 -24.72 6.20 -1.59
CA SER A 283 -26.13 6.07 -1.98
C SER A 283 -26.88 4.94 -1.21
N GLY A 284 -26.17 4.13 -0.46
CA GLY A 284 -26.70 3.00 0.32
C GLY A 284 -25.57 2.29 1.08
N ASP A 285 -25.74 1.00 1.39
CA ASP A 285 -24.71 0.19 2.04
C ASP A 285 -23.44 0.18 1.17
N PRO A 286 -22.27 0.64 1.66
CA PRO A 286 -21.03 0.68 0.89
C PRO A 286 -20.58 -0.71 0.39
N PHE A 287 -20.98 -1.79 1.05
CA PHE A 287 -20.63 -3.15 0.65
C PHE A 287 -21.57 -3.74 -0.43
N SER A 288 -22.59 -3.00 -0.85
CA SER A 288 -23.45 -3.38 -1.96
C SER A 288 -22.87 -2.96 -3.30
N VAL A 289 -22.86 -3.87 -4.28
CA VAL A 289 -22.45 -3.58 -5.67
C VAL A 289 -23.34 -2.53 -6.37
N TYR A 290 -24.49 -2.24 -5.81
CA TYR A 290 -25.42 -1.21 -6.31
C TYR A 290 -25.15 0.18 -5.75
N SER A 291 -24.45 0.26 -4.62
CA SER A 291 -24.09 1.53 -3.99
C SER A 291 -22.96 2.24 -4.73
N ARG A 292 -22.99 3.55 -4.67
CA ARG A 292 -21.96 4.44 -5.24
C ARG A 292 -21.64 5.54 -4.24
N ALA A 293 -20.41 6.05 -4.25
CA ALA A 293 -20.11 7.29 -3.58
C ALA A 293 -20.83 8.44 -4.31
N ASP A 294 -21.69 9.15 -3.61
CA ASP A 294 -22.41 10.32 -4.14
C ASP A 294 -21.55 11.57 -3.99
N LEU A 295 -20.97 11.77 -2.80
CA LEU A 295 -20.11 12.91 -2.51
C LEU A 295 -18.85 12.40 -1.80
N VAL A 296 -17.68 13.00 -2.14
CA VAL A 296 -16.41 12.75 -1.43
C VAL A 296 -15.81 14.08 -1.01
N PHE A 297 -15.53 14.19 0.27
CA PHE A 297 -14.88 15.33 0.88
C PHE A 297 -13.46 14.95 1.31
N VAL A 298 -12.50 15.83 1.06
CA VAL A 298 -11.13 15.74 1.58
C VAL A 298 -10.83 17.04 2.31
N ASP A 299 -10.38 16.95 3.56
CA ASP A 299 -10.19 18.11 4.45
C ASP A 299 -11.44 19.03 4.54
N GLY A 300 -12.64 18.47 4.40
CA GLY A 300 -13.90 19.21 4.40
C GLY A 300 -14.26 19.88 3.06
N ALA A 301 -13.37 19.87 2.08
CA ALA A 301 -13.68 20.36 0.75
C ALA A 301 -14.38 19.29 -0.10
N LEU A 302 -15.48 19.64 -0.77
CA LEU A 302 -16.15 18.75 -1.72
C LEU A 302 -15.29 18.59 -2.99
N ILE A 303 -14.66 17.42 -3.14
CA ILE A 303 -13.76 17.12 -4.26
C ILE A 303 -14.47 16.36 -5.38
N TYR A 304 -15.37 15.45 -5.02
CA TYR A 304 -16.16 14.66 -5.98
C TYR A 304 -17.64 14.78 -5.70
N ASP A 305 -18.42 15.02 -6.75
CA ASP A 305 -19.89 15.01 -6.75
C ASP A 305 -20.36 14.20 -7.97
N ARG A 306 -21.03 13.08 -7.71
CA ARG A 306 -21.53 12.19 -8.77
C ARG A 306 -22.55 12.85 -9.67
N SER A 307 -23.28 13.85 -9.19
CA SER A 307 -24.30 14.60 -9.95
C SER A 307 -23.71 15.73 -10.80
N ASP A 308 -22.46 16.16 -10.54
CA ASP A 308 -21.79 17.23 -11.27
C ASP A 308 -20.82 16.66 -12.33
N PRO A 309 -21.13 16.73 -13.64
CA PRO A 309 -20.26 16.25 -14.68
C PRO A 309 -18.84 16.87 -14.68
N ALA A 310 -18.68 18.07 -14.14
CA ALA A 310 -17.39 18.75 -14.06
C ALA A 310 -16.47 18.10 -12.99
N ARG A 311 -17.07 17.34 -12.07
CA ARG A 311 -16.38 16.62 -10.98
C ARG A 311 -16.34 15.10 -11.19
N GLN A 312 -16.65 14.64 -12.40
CA GLN A 312 -16.57 13.24 -12.77
C GLN A 312 -15.16 12.86 -13.22
N PRO A 313 -14.74 11.60 -13.05
CA PRO A 313 -13.51 11.09 -13.62
C PRO A 313 -13.47 11.27 -15.14
N ARG A 314 -12.32 11.72 -15.66
CA ARG A 314 -12.08 11.82 -17.10
C ARG A 314 -10.90 10.92 -17.47
N GLY A 315 -11.07 10.15 -18.53
CA GLY A 315 -9.95 9.38 -19.10
C GLY A 315 -8.97 10.29 -19.83
N ASP A 316 -7.73 9.84 -20.01
CA ASP A 316 -6.69 10.53 -20.78
C ASP A 316 -7.18 10.94 -22.17
N PHE A 317 -7.97 10.07 -22.79
CA PHE A 317 -8.59 10.32 -24.09
C PHE A 317 -9.48 11.56 -24.13
N MET A 318 -10.06 11.94 -22.97
CA MET A 318 -10.92 13.13 -22.83
C MET A 318 -10.12 14.39 -22.49
N THR A 319 -8.84 14.24 -22.12
CA THR A 319 -7.99 15.37 -21.74
C THR A 319 -7.67 16.21 -22.97
N GLY A 320 -7.93 17.50 -22.89
CA GLY A 320 -7.73 18.44 -24.00
C GLY A 320 -8.82 18.43 -25.09
N GLN A 321 -9.83 17.57 -24.96
CA GLN A 321 -11.00 17.66 -25.84
C GLN A 321 -11.86 18.88 -25.46
N PRO A 322 -12.40 19.63 -26.43
CA PRO A 322 -13.34 20.70 -26.12
C PRO A 322 -14.54 20.08 -25.39
N SER A 323 -14.96 20.72 -24.29
CA SER A 323 -16.21 20.34 -23.63
C SER A 323 -17.34 20.36 -24.65
N ALA A 324 -18.14 19.29 -24.70
CA ALA A 324 -19.35 19.32 -25.49
C ALA A 324 -20.13 20.57 -25.05
N LYS A 325 -20.32 21.49 -26.00
CA LYS A 325 -21.16 22.66 -25.72
C LYS A 325 -22.53 22.10 -25.34
N SER A 326 -23.01 22.42 -24.13
CA SER A 326 -24.42 22.25 -23.84
C SER A 326 -25.18 22.96 -24.95
N GLU A 327 -25.86 22.20 -25.79
CA GLU A 327 -26.82 22.81 -26.73
C GLU A 327 -27.84 23.59 -25.90
N PRO A 328 -28.22 24.79 -26.34
CA PRO A 328 -29.09 25.68 -25.61
C PRO A 328 -30.52 25.15 -25.44
#